data_34072bbda2adde49405cc5176c786474
#
_entry.id   34072bbda2adde49405cc5176c786474
#
_cell.length_a   1.000
_cell.length_b   1.000
_cell.length_c   1.000
_cell.angle_alpha   90.00
_cell.angle_beta   90.00
_cell.angle_gamma   90.00
#
_symmetry.space_group_name_H-M   'P 1'
#
loop_
_entity.id
_entity.type
_entity.pdbx_description
1 polymer ?
#
loop_
_entity_poly.entity_id
_entity_poly.type
_entity_poly.pdbx_seq_one_letter_code
_entity_poly.pdbx_strand_id
1 'polypeptide(L)'
;MRSLSYVVAPGAAALVLLAAGTAVADDGFTIKDRRITESSGLAASRIHPGIYWTHNDSDDGAYIYAVDSRTGETVATLTMRGVGAPRDVEGISIGADGNVYVGDIGDNLDGSWSHVWIYRFPEPKKLADATVDATQFTVKYADGARNAEALMVHPKTGRVYIASKNEDGGGLYEGPAQLSARGTNVFRRIDDVPWVTDGAFSPDGEELTLRSYFSARAYAWKGGRLGADRRVRAPLMGQAESVTYTADGSALMFGSEGAGSSVAKVDVDGKGQGGDEPGGKSPSESGGGSPGADGGDDGDSGSGGKVTLGLVVLGGAFVVFAGLKRLLRRS
;
A
#
# COMPACT_ATOMS: atom_id res chain seq x y z
N MET A 1 -5.48 -1.29 84.87
CA MET A 1 -6.33 -1.40 83.66
C MET A 1 -5.82 -0.41 82.69
N ARG A 2 -5.15 -0.87 81.61
CA ARG A 2 -4.64 -0.02 80.55
C ARG A 2 -5.39 -0.38 79.29
N SER A 3 -6.20 0.56 78.74
CA SER A 3 -6.95 0.42 77.51
C SER A 3 -6.01 0.60 76.32
N LEU A 4 -5.94 -0.38 75.40
CA LEU A 4 -5.32 -0.24 74.10
C LEU A 4 -6.37 0.31 73.13
N SER A 5 -6.09 1.49 72.53
CA SER A 5 -6.86 2.05 71.41
C SER A 5 -6.23 1.60 70.15
N TYR A 6 -6.99 0.88 69.28
CA TYR A 6 -6.59 0.53 67.92
C TYR A 6 -6.97 1.68 66.99
N VAL A 7 -5.94 2.23 66.31
CA VAL A 7 -6.14 3.19 65.21
C VAL A 7 -6.26 2.40 63.93
N VAL A 8 -7.45 2.44 63.31
CA VAL A 8 -7.68 1.87 61.97
C VAL A 8 -7.37 2.96 60.96
N ALA A 9 -6.32 2.75 60.15
CA ALA A 9 -6.02 3.62 59.02
C ALA A 9 -6.87 3.21 57.79
N PRO A 10 -7.52 4.14 57.10
CA PRO A 10 -8.22 3.83 55.84
C PRO A 10 -7.21 3.68 54.71
N GLY A 11 -7.12 2.48 54.15
CA GLY A 11 -6.36 2.22 52.96
C GLY A 11 -7.05 2.85 51.72
N ALA A 12 -6.41 3.83 51.11
CA ALA A 12 -6.82 4.38 49.84
C ALA A 12 -6.49 3.37 48.70
N ALA A 13 -7.51 2.72 48.18
CA ALA A 13 -7.38 1.92 46.97
C ALA A 13 -7.28 2.88 45.78
N ALA A 14 -6.10 3.03 45.19
CA ALA A 14 -5.89 3.73 43.95
C ALA A 14 -6.46 2.91 42.79
N LEU A 15 -7.59 3.35 42.26
CA LEU A 15 -8.19 2.81 41.03
C LEU A 15 -7.34 3.28 39.85
N VAL A 16 -6.47 2.41 39.32
CA VAL A 16 -5.75 2.66 38.06
C VAL A 16 -6.77 2.44 36.91
N LEU A 17 -7.35 3.52 36.42
CA LEU A 17 -8.08 3.52 35.16
C LEU A 17 -7.06 3.33 34.02
N LEU A 18 -6.93 2.10 33.54
CA LEU A 18 -6.37 1.83 32.23
C LEU A 18 -7.34 2.45 31.21
N ALA A 19 -6.98 3.61 30.67
CA ALA A 19 -7.59 4.14 29.48
C ALA A 19 -7.24 3.17 28.34
N ALA A 20 -8.14 2.22 28.06
CA ALA A 20 -8.15 1.53 26.78
C ALA A 20 -8.40 2.60 25.73
N GLY A 21 -7.35 2.99 25.02
CA GLY A 21 -7.49 3.81 23.84
C GLY A 21 -8.44 3.10 22.89
N THR A 22 -9.60 3.67 22.64
CA THR A 22 -10.50 3.21 21.60
C THR A 22 -9.71 3.26 20.30
N ALA A 23 -9.46 2.11 19.69
CA ALA A 23 -9.00 2.06 18.31
C ALA A 23 -10.03 2.83 17.47
N VAL A 24 -9.63 4.01 17.00
CA VAL A 24 -10.46 4.79 16.07
C VAL A 24 -10.46 4.00 14.77
N ALA A 25 -11.63 3.58 14.32
CA ALA A 25 -11.78 2.95 13.02
C ALA A 25 -11.33 3.95 11.96
N ASP A 26 -10.32 3.59 11.17
CA ASP A 26 -9.89 4.37 10.01
C ASP A 26 -10.95 4.21 8.90
N ASP A 27 -11.79 5.20 8.71
CA ASP A 27 -12.89 5.15 7.72
C ASP A 27 -12.48 5.70 6.34
N GLY A 28 -11.19 5.67 6.01
CA GLY A 28 -10.68 6.36 4.84
C GLY A 28 -10.55 7.87 5.06
N PHE A 29 -9.69 8.53 4.27
CA PHE A 29 -9.42 9.96 4.42
C PHE A 29 -8.94 10.59 3.10
N THR A 30 -8.87 11.91 3.07
CA THR A 30 -8.28 12.67 1.97
C THR A 30 -7.02 13.37 2.48
N ILE A 31 -5.90 13.23 1.78
CA ILE A 31 -4.66 13.94 2.09
C ILE A 31 -4.83 15.41 1.71
N LYS A 32 -4.73 16.31 2.68
CA LYS A 32 -5.00 17.74 2.48
C LYS A 32 -3.77 18.59 2.23
N ASP A 33 -2.59 18.05 2.51
CA ASP A 33 -1.34 18.77 2.31
C ASP A 33 -1.06 18.98 0.83
N ARG A 34 -0.99 20.25 0.42
CA ARG A 34 -0.76 20.64 -0.98
C ARG A 34 0.64 20.32 -1.49
N ARG A 35 1.57 19.99 -0.59
CA ARG A 35 2.92 19.55 -0.95
C ARG A 35 2.91 18.11 -1.44
N ILE A 36 1.91 17.31 -1.06
CA ILE A 36 1.76 15.93 -1.46
C ILE A 36 0.90 15.91 -2.73
N THR A 37 1.55 15.86 -3.86
CA THR A 37 0.93 15.89 -5.19
C THR A 37 1.08 14.59 -5.95
N GLU A 38 1.98 13.70 -5.52
CA GLU A 38 2.31 12.44 -6.16
C GLU A 38 2.50 11.33 -5.09
N SER A 39 1.48 11.14 -4.22
CA SER A 39 1.53 10.09 -3.18
C SER A 39 1.56 8.71 -3.83
N SER A 40 2.74 8.07 -3.91
CA SER A 40 2.91 6.78 -4.56
C SER A 40 2.94 5.61 -3.57
N GLY A 41 3.36 5.79 -2.32
CA GLY A 41 3.40 4.75 -1.30
C GLY A 41 2.67 5.14 -0.01
N LEU A 42 2.19 4.14 0.74
CA LEU A 42 1.51 4.33 2.02
C LEU A 42 1.94 3.25 3.03
N ALA A 43 2.30 3.66 4.26
CA ALA A 43 2.63 2.72 5.34
C ALA A 43 1.96 3.13 6.64
N ALA A 44 1.16 2.24 7.25
CA ALA A 44 0.59 2.46 8.57
C ALA A 44 1.68 2.50 9.64
N SER A 45 1.70 3.56 10.45
CA SER A 45 2.61 3.68 11.59
C SER A 45 2.41 2.53 12.57
N ARG A 46 3.51 1.99 13.10
CA ARG A 46 3.45 0.95 14.13
C ARG A 46 3.37 1.50 15.55
N ILE A 47 3.78 2.75 15.75
CA ILE A 47 3.86 3.36 17.08
C ILE A 47 2.92 4.54 17.28
N HIS A 48 2.30 5.04 16.20
CA HIS A 48 1.35 6.14 16.23
C HIS A 48 0.02 5.71 15.60
N PRO A 49 -0.97 5.26 16.37
CA PRO A 49 -2.26 4.82 15.83
C PRO A 49 -2.94 5.90 15.00
N GLY A 50 -3.45 5.53 13.81
CA GLY A 50 -4.12 6.43 12.88
C GLY A 50 -3.19 7.32 12.06
N ILE A 51 -1.87 7.14 12.15
CA ILE A 51 -0.88 7.85 11.32
C ILE A 51 -0.43 6.96 10.18
N TYR A 52 -0.34 7.56 9.00
CA TYR A 52 0.20 6.94 7.80
C TYR A 52 1.38 7.74 7.27
N TRP A 53 2.44 7.04 6.92
CA TRP A 53 3.62 7.62 6.25
C TRP A 53 3.44 7.53 4.75
N THR A 54 3.76 8.62 4.05
CA THR A 54 3.75 8.70 2.59
C THR A 54 4.86 9.62 2.10
N HIS A 55 5.06 9.66 0.80
CA HIS A 55 6.05 10.45 0.07
C HIS A 55 5.48 10.90 -1.27
N ASN A 56 6.14 11.80 -1.96
CA ASN A 56 5.93 12.01 -3.40
C ASN A 56 6.83 11.07 -4.21
N ASP A 57 6.37 10.66 -5.38
CA ASP A 57 7.11 9.88 -6.36
C ASP A 57 8.39 10.62 -6.80
N SER A 58 8.25 11.80 -7.36
CA SER A 58 9.33 12.51 -8.02
C SER A 58 9.23 14.04 -7.79
N ASP A 59 10.26 14.76 -8.27
CA ASP A 59 10.34 16.23 -8.23
C ASP A 59 10.20 16.85 -6.81
N ASP A 60 10.39 16.04 -5.77
CA ASP A 60 10.37 16.46 -4.36
C ASP A 60 11.77 16.27 -3.74
N GLY A 61 11.96 16.88 -2.58
CA GLY A 61 13.15 16.62 -1.76
C GLY A 61 13.10 15.24 -1.10
N ALA A 62 14.10 14.97 -0.27
CA ALA A 62 14.14 13.74 0.52
C ALA A 62 13.14 13.82 1.70
N TYR A 63 11.85 14.01 1.40
CA TYR A 63 10.78 14.22 2.38
C TYR A 63 9.90 12.99 2.56
N ILE A 64 9.51 12.75 3.83
CA ILE A 64 8.52 11.77 4.21
C ILE A 64 7.48 12.47 5.08
N TYR A 65 6.21 12.26 4.80
CA TYR A 65 5.10 12.94 5.44
C TYR A 65 4.31 11.98 6.34
N ALA A 66 4.01 12.41 7.56
CA ALA A 66 3.09 11.72 8.47
C ALA A 66 1.71 12.35 8.36
N VAL A 67 0.72 11.60 7.91
CA VAL A 67 -0.66 12.06 7.74
C VAL A 67 -1.55 11.44 8.81
N ASP A 68 -2.33 12.26 9.53
CA ASP A 68 -3.35 11.78 10.47
C ASP A 68 -4.62 11.41 9.70
N SER A 69 -5.00 10.13 9.71
CA SER A 69 -6.17 9.61 8.99
C SER A 69 -7.50 10.20 9.43
N ARG A 70 -7.60 10.72 10.66
CA ARG A 70 -8.82 11.34 11.17
C ARG A 70 -9.07 12.73 10.58
N THR A 71 -8.02 13.43 10.19
CA THR A 71 -8.09 14.82 9.72
C THR A 71 -7.65 14.98 8.27
N GLY A 72 -6.80 14.08 7.78
CA GLY A 72 -6.11 14.19 6.50
C GLY A 72 -4.98 15.21 6.48
N GLU A 73 -4.64 15.78 7.64
CA GLU A 73 -3.58 16.78 7.77
C GLU A 73 -2.22 16.12 7.97
N THR A 74 -1.15 16.72 7.43
CA THR A 74 0.22 16.35 7.76
C THR A 74 0.56 16.84 9.16
N VAL A 75 0.95 15.93 10.04
CA VAL A 75 1.31 16.21 11.44
C VAL A 75 2.81 16.18 11.70
N ALA A 76 3.60 15.72 10.74
CA ALA A 76 5.06 15.80 10.74
C ALA A 76 5.61 15.68 9.31
N THR A 77 6.69 16.39 9.03
CA THR A 77 7.50 16.24 7.81
C THR A 77 8.91 15.88 8.21
N LEU A 78 9.42 14.76 7.69
CA LEU A 78 10.78 14.30 7.93
C LEU A 78 11.63 14.63 6.70
N THR A 79 12.81 15.22 6.95
CA THR A 79 13.85 15.38 5.93
C THR A 79 14.90 14.30 6.12
N MET A 80 15.07 13.40 5.17
CA MET A 80 16.11 12.38 5.23
C MET A 80 17.48 13.01 4.94
N ARG A 81 18.44 12.78 5.83
CA ARG A 81 19.85 13.16 5.67
C ARG A 81 20.71 11.90 5.48
N GLY A 82 21.81 12.02 4.74
CA GLY A 82 22.70 10.89 4.44
C GLY A 82 22.31 10.10 3.20
N VAL A 83 21.35 10.63 2.44
CA VAL A 83 20.92 10.14 1.13
C VAL A 83 21.24 11.17 0.06
N GLY A 84 21.32 10.75 -1.20
CA GLY A 84 21.43 11.67 -2.34
C GLY A 84 20.10 12.40 -2.60
N ALA A 85 19.98 13.04 -3.77
CA ALA A 85 18.67 13.49 -4.26
C ALA A 85 17.88 12.26 -4.70
N PRO A 86 16.70 12.00 -4.11
CA PRO A 86 15.83 10.94 -4.59
C PRO A 86 15.45 11.16 -6.07
N ARG A 87 15.25 10.07 -6.81
CA ARG A 87 15.01 10.14 -8.26
C ARG A 87 13.59 9.78 -8.64
N ASP A 88 13.11 8.66 -8.05
CA ASP A 88 11.83 8.02 -8.41
C ASP A 88 11.41 7.12 -7.25
N VAL A 89 10.76 7.74 -6.24
CA VAL A 89 10.44 7.08 -4.96
C VAL A 89 9.06 6.45 -5.08
N GLU A 90 8.99 5.12 -5.01
CA GLU A 90 7.78 4.38 -5.35
C GLU A 90 7.20 3.55 -4.20
N GLY A 91 7.94 3.33 -3.15
CA GLY A 91 7.44 2.48 -2.08
C GLY A 91 7.90 2.86 -0.69
N ILE A 92 7.05 2.61 0.30
CA ILE A 92 7.35 2.81 1.71
C ILE A 92 6.81 1.66 2.54
N SER A 93 7.60 1.17 3.50
CA SER A 93 7.22 0.06 4.38
C SER A 93 7.83 0.22 5.76
N ILE A 94 7.23 -0.39 6.79
CA ILE A 94 7.80 -0.40 8.13
C ILE A 94 8.22 -1.82 8.51
N GLY A 95 9.51 -1.97 8.80
CA GLY A 95 10.11 -3.25 9.16
C GLY A 95 9.78 -3.73 10.58
N ALA A 96 10.05 -5.03 10.84
CA ALA A 96 9.95 -5.62 12.17
C ALA A 96 10.89 -4.96 13.20
N ASP A 97 11.95 -4.34 12.71
CA ASP A 97 12.97 -3.62 13.47
C ASP A 97 12.56 -2.19 13.87
N GLY A 98 11.31 -1.79 13.54
CA GLY A 98 10.81 -0.45 13.82
C GLY A 98 11.42 0.64 12.95
N ASN A 99 12.04 0.28 11.83
CA ASN A 99 12.55 1.24 10.86
C ASN A 99 11.56 1.43 9.70
N VAL A 100 11.52 2.65 9.19
CA VAL A 100 10.90 3.00 7.93
C VAL A 100 11.88 2.70 6.80
N TYR A 101 11.40 2.04 5.77
CA TYR A 101 12.10 1.74 4.54
C TYR A 101 11.43 2.47 3.39
N VAL A 102 12.20 3.19 2.60
CA VAL A 102 11.74 3.98 1.46
C VAL A 102 12.47 3.51 0.22
N GLY A 103 11.73 3.19 -0.83
CA GLY A 103 12.26 2.66 -2.07
C GLY A 103 12.34 3.71 -3.16
N ASP A 104 13.53 4.21 -3.45
CA ASP A 104 13.87 4.98 -4.65
C ASP A 104 14.22 3.97 -5.74
N ILE A 105 13.19 3.30 -6.25
CA ILE A 105 13.26 2.06 -7.03
C ILE A 105 12.59 2.15 -8.39
N GLY A 106 11.88 3.24 -8.68
CA GLY A 106 11.35 3.53 -9.99
C GLY A 106 12.46 3.69 -11.03
N ASP A 107 12.14 3.43 -12.26
CA ASP A 107 12.99 3.69 -13.42
C ASP A 107 12.10 3.74 -14.67
N ASN A 108 11.34 4.81 -14.79
CA ASN A 108 10.36 5.04 -15.86
C ASN A 108 10.97 5.06 -17.29
N LEU A 109 12.28 4.85 -17.41
CA LEU A 109 12.99 4.65 -18.66
C LEU A 109 13.18 3.15 -18.99
N ASP A 110 12.33 2.30 -18.45
CA ASP A 110 12.28 0.86 -18.75
C ASP A 110 13.51 0.09 -18.24
N GLY A 111 13.99 0.46 -17.05
CA GLY A 111 15.15 -0.18 -16.46
C GLY A 111 16.48 0.30 -17.04
N SER A 112 16.66 1.60 -17.17
CA SER A 112 17.90 2.20 -17.69
C SER A 112 18.98 2.41 -16.63
N TRP A 113 18.61 2.42 -15.34
CA TRP A 113 19.57 2.71 -14.28
C TRP A 113 20.36 1.49 -13.84
N SER A 114 21.66 1.68 -13.67
CA SER A 114 22.57 0.60 -13.26
C SER A 114 22.29 0.10 -11.84
N HIS A 115 21.60 0.87 -11.02
CA HIS A 115 21.21 0.55 -9.64
C HIS A 115 20.11 1.50 -9.18
N VAL A 116 19.39 1.06 -8.16
CA VAL A 116 18.35 1.81 -7.41
C VAL A 116 18.72 1.84 -5.94
N TRP A 117 17.94 2.54 -5.10
CA TRP A 117 18.26 2.70 -3.69
C TRP A 117 17.09 2.34 -2.78
N ILE A 118 17.44 1.91 -1.57
CA ILE A 118 16.55 1.83 -0.43
C ILE A 118 17.13 2.74 0.64
N TYR A 119 16.29 3.58 1.25
CA TYR A 119 16.65 4.40 2.40
C TYR A 119 16.01 3.80 3.66
N ARG A 120 16.70 3.86 4.79
CA ARG A 120 16.20 3.31 6.05
C ARG A 120 16.53 4.24 7.21
N PHE A 121 15.54 4.53 8.05
CA PHE A 121 15.70 5.29 9.29
C PHE A 121 14.72 4.78 10.37
N PRO A 122 15.03 4.96 11.69
CA PRO A 122 14.09 4.59 12.75
C PRO A 122 12.78 5.38 12.68
N GLU A 123 11.65 4.72 12.87
CA GLU A 123 10.37 5.43 12.97
C GLU A 123 10.42 6.42 14.14
N PRO A 124 10.13 7.73 13.93
CA PRO A 124 10.27 8.73 14.98
C PRO A 124 9.27 8.52 16.12
N LYS A 125 9.74 8.57 17.34
CA LYS A 125 8.88 8.46 18.54
C LYS A 125 8.00 9.68 18.79
N LYS A 126 8.29 10.81 18.15
CA LYS A 126 7.51 12.04 18.23
C LYS A 126 7.09 12.47 16.84
N LEU A 127 5.84 12.83 16.69
CA LEU A 127 5.31 13.43 15.48
C LEU A 127 5.60 14.94 15.49
N ALA A 128 6.68 15.33 14.84
CA ALA A 128 7.10 16.70 14.65
C ALA A 128 8.05 16.76 13.45
N ASP A 129 8.12 17.92 12.80
CA ASP A 129 9.09 18.18 11.75
C ASP A 129 10.51 17.94 12.27
N ALA A 130 11.28 17.14 11.53
CA ALA A 130 12.62 16.75 11.94
C ALA A 130 13.50 16.36 10.75
N THR A 131 14.81 16.47 10.95
CA THR A 131 15.80 15.82 10.09
C THR A 131 16.18 14.49 10.70
N VAL A 132 16.09 13.41 9.94
CA VAL A 132 16.42 12.04 10.34
C VAL A 132 17.65 11.54 9.59
N ASP A 133 18.54 10.87 10.28
CA ASP A 133 19.70 10.21 9.64
C ASP A 133 19.24 8.91 9.00
N ALA A 134 19.29 8.85 7.67
CA ALA A 134 18.93 7.69 6.90
C ALA A 134 20.18 6.95 6.38
N THR A 135 20.10 5.63 6.36
CA THR A 135 21.09 4.78 5.72
C THR A 135 20.65 4.47 4.30
N GLN A 136 21.50 4.73 3.32
CA GLN A 136 21.27 4.40 1.92
C GLN A 136 21.87 3.03 1.58
N PHE A 137 21.08 2.18 0.91
CA PHE A 137 21.48 0.87 0.42
C PHE A 137 21.40 0.86 -1.11
N THR A 138 22.51 0.51 -1.76
CA THR A 138 22.53 0.30 -3.22
C THR A 138 21.95 -1.06 -3.55
N VAL A 139 21.02 -1.10 -4.50
CA VAL A 139 20.27 -2.29 -4.93
C VAL A 139 20.50 -2.54 -6.42
N LYS A 140 20.65 -3.82 -6.79
CA LYS A 140 20.63 -4.31 -8.17
C LYS A 140 19.74 -5.54 -8.27
N TYR A 141 19.08 -5.69 -9.39
CA TYR A 141 18.38 -6.93 -9.71
C TYR A 141 19.33 -7.91 -10.41
N ALA A 142 19.25 -9.20 -10.06
CA ALA A 142 20.15 -10.23 -10.59
C ALA A 142 20.00 -10.46 -12.09
N ASP A 143 18.84 -10.14 -12.65
CA ASP A 143 18.44 -10.36 -14.04
C ASP A 143 18.31 -9.06 -14.86
N GLY A 144 18.94 -7.97 -14.41
CA GLY A 144 19.03 -6.69 -15.11
C GLY A 144 18.17 -5.58 -14.52
N ALA A 145 18.45 -4.34 -14.95
CA ALA A 145 17.74 -3.15 -14.50
C ALA A 145 16.25 -3.18 -14.91
N ARG A 146 15.39 -2.54 -14.10
CA ARG A 146 13.94 -2.50 -14.34
C ARG A 146 13.26 -1.40 -13.54
N ASN A 147 12.09 -0.99 -13.99
CA ASN A 147 11.16 -0.20 -13.21
C ASN A 147 10.51 -1.06 -12.12
N ALA A 148 10.36 -0.52 -10.90
CA ALA A 148 9.70 -1.18 -9.80
C ALA A 148 8.91 -0.18 -8.96
N GLU A 149 7.78 -0.61 -8.39
CA GLU A 149 6.83 0.28 -7.73
C GLU A 149 6.55 -0.11 -6.26
N ALA A 150 6.71 -1.37 -5.90
CA ALA A 150 6.38 -1.84 -4.57
C ALA A 150 7.63 -2.20 -3.77
N LEU A 151 7.77 -1.62 -2.57
CA LEU A 151 8.76 -1.98 -1.58
C LEU A 151 8.06 -2.54 -0.33
N MET A 152 8.34 -3.79 0.01
CA MET A 152 7.69 -4.48 1.11
C MET A 152 8.71 -5.07 2.07
N VAL A 153 8.50 -4.89 3.38
CA VAL A 153 9.33 -5.52 4.42
C VAL A 153 8.49 -6.55 5.17
N HIS A 154 8.92 -7.80 5.16
CA HIS A 154 8.19 -8.87 5.84
C HIS A 154 8.21 -8.67 7.37
N PRO A 155 7.06 -8.62 8.05
CA PRO A 155 6.94 -8.15 9.43
C PRO A 155 7.57 -9.08 10.49
N LYS A 156 7.82 -10.36 10.16
CA LYS A 156 8.46 -11.32 11.07
C LYS A 156 9.94 -11.51 10.78
N THR A 157 10.35 -11.50 9.51
CA THR A 157 11.72 -11.82 9.13
C THR A 157 12.60 -10.59 8.87
N GLY A 158 11.98 -9.42 8.66
CA GLY A 158 12.68 -8.19 8.26
C GLY A 158 13.25 -8.25 6.84
N ARG A 159 12.97 -9.32 6.07
CA ARG A 159 13.43 -9.42 4.70
C ARG A 159 12.71 -8.44 3.81
N VAL A 160 13.45 -7.81 2.92
CA VAL A 160 12.93 -6.81 1.98
C VAL A 160 12.61 -7.47 0.65
N TYR A 161 11.46 -7.12 0.09
CA TYR A 161 10.98 -7.55 -1.22
C TYR A 161 10.67 -6.33 -2.07
N ILE A 162 10.84 -6.48 -3.39
CA ILE A 162 10.49 -5.46 -4.39
C ILE A 162 9.67 -6.13 -5.47
N ALA A 163 8.57 -5.50 -5.90
CA ALA A 163 7.83 -5.94 -7.08
C ALA A 163 8.06 -4.95 -8.24
N SER A 164 8.49 -5.48 -9.38
CA SER A 164 8.72 -4.66 -10.58
C SER A 164 7.41 -4.42 -11.33
N LYS A 165 7.33 -3.27 -11.99
CA LYS A 165 6.20 -2.84 -12.82
C LYS A 165 6.49 -3.14 -14.29
N ASN A 166 5.61 -3.90 -14.94
CA ASN A 166 5.62 -4.11 -16.37
C ASN A 166 4.22 -4.50 -16.82
N GLU A 167 3.74 -3.96 -17.96
CA GLU A 167 2.40 -4.20 -18.50
C GLU A 167 2.16 -5.68 -18.82
N ASP A 168 3.18 -6.38 -19.29
CA ASP A 168 3.15 -7.82 -19.60
C ASP A 168 3.35 -8.72 -18.36
N GLY A 169 3.43 -8.13 -17.16
CA GLY A 169 3.70 -8.79 -15.89
C GLY A 169 5.11 -8.53 -15.36
N GLY A 170 5.19 -8.25 -14.07
CA GLY A 170 6.42 -7.98 -13.34
C GLY A 170 7.02 -9.21 -12.67
N GLY A 171 8.02 -8.99 -11.85
CA GLY A 171 8.63 -9.99 -10.98
C GLY A 171 8.61 -9.57 -9.52
N LEU A 172 8.46 -10.54 -8.62
CA LEU A 172 8.71 -10.36 -7.19
C LEU A 172 10.17 -10.73 -6.91
N TYR A 173 10.88 -9.80 -6.30
CA TYR A 173 12.31 -9.92 -6.00
C TYR A 173 12.55 -9.99 -4.51
N GLU A 174 13.33 -10.96 -4.08
CA GLU A 174 13.78 -11.13 -2.71
C GLU A 174 15.16 -10.53 -2.50
N GLY A 175 15.32 -9.68 -1.50
CA GLY A 175 16.60 -9.12 -1.07
C GLY A 175 17.45 -10.12 -0.27
N PRO A 176 18.70 -9.78 0.07
CA PRO A 176 19.51 -10.58 0.98
C PRO A 176 18.86 -10.64 2.38
N ALA A 177 19.27 -11.59 3.22
CA ALA A 177 18.72 -11.75 4.57
C ALA A 177 18.86 -10.47 5.41
N GLN A 178 19.92 -9.70 5.17
CA GLN A 178 20.16 -8.39 5.75
C GLN A 178 20.73 -7.47 4.67
N LEU A 179 20.21 -6.23 4.60
CA LEU A 179 20.79 -5.21 3.74
C LEU A 179 22.13 -4.74 4.28
N SER A 180 23.08 -4.56 3.38
CA SER A 180 24.41 -4.02 3.69
C SER A 180 24.55 -2.60 3.13
N ALA A 181 24.92 -1.66 3.97
CA ALA A 181 25.29 -0.30 3.53
C ALA A 181 26.65 -0.27 2.80
N ARG A 182 27.41 -1.36 2.86
CA ARG A 182 28.68 -1.50 2.16
C ARG A 182 28.48 -2.42 0.95
N GLY A 183 28.64 -1.86 -0.26
CA GLY A 183 28.51 -2.62 -1.50
C GLY A 183 27.06 -2.70 -2.02
N THR A 184 26.81 -3.66 -2.90
CA THR A 184 25.56 -3.81 -3.61
C THR A 184 24.71 -4.95 -3.03
N ASN A 185 23.45 -4.68 -2.76
CA ASN A 185 22.45 -5.67 -2.38
C ASN A 185 21.80 -6.24 -3.65
N VAL A 186 22.00 -7.52 -3.92
CA VAL A 186 21.47 -8.17 -5.11
C VAL A 186 20.12 -8.79 -4.79
N PHE A 187 19.07 -8.32 -5.46
CA PHE A 187 17.71 -8.85 -5.37
C PHE A 187 17.51 -9.90 -6.46
N ARG A 188 16.90 -11.02 -6.09
CA ARG A 188 16.69 -12.17 -6.98
C ARG A 188 15.22 -12.40 -7.22
N ARG A 189 14.83 -12.57 -8.47
CA ARG A 189 13.45 -12.92 -8.82
C ARG A 189 13.07 -14.25 -8.19
N ILE A 190 11.93 -14.27 -7.52
CA ILE A 190 11.39 -15.44 -6.84
C ILE A 190 10.04 -15.87 -7.38
N ASP A 191 9.25 -14.94 -7.93
CA ASP A 191 7.93 -15.19 -8.47
C ASP A 191 7.59 -14.21 -9.58
N ASP A 192 6.54 -14.52 -10.34
CA ASP A 192 5.92 -13.61 -11.31
C ASP A 192 4.73 -12.91 -10.65
N VAL A 193 4.55 -11.62 -10.97
CA VAL A 193 3.45 -10.81 -10.45
C VAL A 193 2.74 -10.09 -11.59
N PRO A 194 1.45 -9.71 -11.43
CA PRO A 194 0.78 -8.87 -12.42
C PRO A 194 1.44 -7.48 -12.53
N TRP A 195 0.93 -6.64 -13.40
CA TRP A 195 1.30 -5.22 -13.44
C TRP A 195 0.91 -4.53 -12.13
N VAL A 196 1.86 -4.27 -11.25
CA VAL A 196 1.64 -3.74 -9.90
C VAL A 196 2.00 -2.27 -9.81
N THR A 197 1.32 -1.55 -8.89
CA THR A 197 1.64 -0.19 -8.48
C THR A 197 2.10 -0.13 -7.03
N ASP A 198 1.69 -1.08 -6.15
CA ASP A 198 2.19 -1.18 -4.78
C ASP A 198 1.88 -2.55 -4.17
N GLY A 199 2.41 -2.82 -2.99
CA GLY A 199 2.16 -4.04 -2.22
C GLY A 199 2.46 -3.91 -0.74
N ALA A 200 1.78 -4.72 0.07
CA ALA A 200 1.98 -4.75 1.51
C ALA A 200 1.81 -6.15 2.08
N PHE A 201 2.66 -6.51 3.05
CA PHE A 201 2.44 -7.68 3.90
C PHE A 201 1.39 -7.40 4.97
N SER A 202 0.53 -8.39 5.24
CA SER A 202 -0.31 -8.38 6.44
C SER A 202 0.56 -8.31 7.71
N PRO A 203 0.10 -7.71 8.81
CA PRO A 203 0.88 -7.59 10.04
C PRO A 203 1.34 -8.92 10.64
N ASP A 204 0.60 -10.01 10.38
CA ASP A 204 0.99 -11.37 10.77
C ASP A 204 1.97 -12.02 9.79
N GLY A 205 2.26 -11.38 8.63
CA GLY A 205 3.18 -11.88 7.62
C GLY A 205 2.72 -13.15 6.91
N GLU A 206 1.44 -13.46 6.95
CA GLU A 206 0.88 -14.68 6.32
C GLU A 206 0.25 -14.40 4.96
N GLU A 207 0.10 -13.12 4.61
CA GLU A 207 -0.46 -12.68 3.34
C GLU A 207 0.36 -11.53 2.76
N LEU A 208 0.49 -11.50 1.43
CA LEU A 208 1.01 -10.37 0.64
C LEU A 208 -0.08 -9.87 -0.28
N THR A 209 -0.52 -8.64 -0.10
CA THR A 209 -1.43 -7.97 -1.04
C THR A 209 -0.63 -7.17 -2.04
N LEU A 210 -0.90 -7.37 -3.33
CA LEU A 210 -0.37 -6.60 -4.46
C LEU A 210 -1.51 -5.84 -5.12
N ARG A 211 -1.29 -4.58 -5.43
CA ARG A 211 -2.21 -3.67 -6.10
C ARG A 211 -1.77 -3.40 -7.53
N SER A 212 -2.75 -3.25 -8.42
CA SER A 212 -2.63 -2.69 -9.76
C SER A 212 -3.53 -1.47 -9.87
N TYR A 213 -3.49 -0.72 -10.97
CA TYR A 213 -4.39 0.40 -11.22
C TYR A 213 -5.88 0.05 -11.09
N PHE A 214 -6.28 -1.16 -11.44
CA PHE A 214 -7.69 -1.58 -11.55
C PHE A 214 -8.08 -2.75 -10.65
N SER A 215 -7.12 -3.33 -9.91
CA SER A 215 -7.37 -4.53 -9.12
C SER A 215 -6.38 -4.68 -7.98
N ALA A 216 -6.70 -5.57 -7.04
CA ALA A 216 -5.76 -6.07 -6.05
C ALA A 216 -5.95 -7.58 -5.84
N ARG A 217 -4.87 -8.26 -5.51
CA ARG A 217 -4.85 -9.69 -5.15
C ARG A 217 -4.06 -9.88 -3.88
N ALA A 218 -4.60 -10.67 -2.99
CA ALA A 218 -3.94 -11.09 -1.76
C ALA A 218 -3.48 -12.54 -1.91
N TYR A 219 -2.21 -12.77 -1.71
CA TYR A 219 -1.53 -14.05 -1.86
C TYR A 219 -1.17 -14.61 -0.50
N ALA A 220 -1.52 -15.86 -0.21
CA ALA A 220 -1.00 -16.54 0.96
C ALA A 220 0.54 -16.60 0.89
N TRP A 221 1.21 -16.17 1.96
CA TRP A 221 2.66 -16.17 2.03
C TRP A 221 3.17 -17.42 2.75
N LYS A 222 3.86 -18.30 2.03
CA LYS A 222 4.36 -19.57 2.60
C LYS A 222 5.79 -19.85 2.13
N GLY A 223 6.68 -20.07 3.10
CA GLY A 223 8.07 -20.44 2.80
C GLY A 223 8.84 -19.42 1.96
N GLY A 224 8.49 -18.14 2.03
CA GLY A 224 9.12 -17.06 1.25
C GLY A 224 8.62 -17.00 -0.20
N ARG A 225 7.42 -17.53 -0.51
CA ARG A 225 6.84 -17.59 -1.86
C ARG A 225 5.36 -17.21 -1.85
N LEU A 226 4.88 -16.76 -3.01
CA LEU A 226 3.46 -16.58 -3.26
C LEU A 226 2.77 -17.95 -3.31
N GLY A 227 1.70 -18.09 -2.54
CA GLY A 227 0.80 -19.26 -2.56
C GLY A 227 -0.50 -18.96 -3.29
N ALA A 228 -1.57 -19.66 -2.88
CA ALA A 228 -2.91 -19.39 -3.42
C ALA A 228 -3.31 -17.94 -3.20
N ASP A 229 -3.97 -17.35 -4.20
CA ASP A 229 -4.41 -15.97 -4.17
C ASP A 229 -5.93 -15.84 -4.17
N ARG A 230 -6.41 -14.71 -3.72
CA ARG A 230 -7.80 -14.27 -3.79
C ARG A 230 -7.90 -12.86 -4.32
N ARG A 231 -9.00 -12.55 -4.97
CA ARG A 231 -9.29 -11.19 -5.41
C ARG A 231 -9.67 -10.32 -4.20
N VAL A 232 -9.11 -9.13 -4.11
CA VAL A 232 -9.51 -8.10 -3.15
C VAL A 232 -10.40 -7.09 -3.84
N ARG A 233 -11.46 -6.61 -3.16
CA ARG A 233 -12.33 -5.54 -3.66
C ARG A 233 -11.61 -4.19 -3.55
N ALA A 234 -10.60 -3.96 -4.39
CA ALA A 234 -9.97 -2.66 -4.46
C ALA A 234 -10.95 -1.62 -5.03
N PRO A 235 -11.05 -0.42 -4.45
CA PRO A 235 -11.85 0.65 -4.99
C PRO A 235 -11.29 1.12 -6.34
N LEU A 236 -12.18 1.48 -7.28
CA LEU A 236 -11.76 2.15 -8.50
C LEU A 236 -11.43 3.60 -8.16
N MET A 237 -10.18 3.96 -8.34
CA MET A 237 -9.65 5.30 -8.05
C MET A 237 -8.88 5.79 -9.27
N GLY A 238 -8.89 7.10 -9.52
CA GLY A 238 -7.95 7.69 -10.48
C GLY A 238 -6.52 7.54 -9.96
N GLN A 239 -5.58 7.13 -10.79
CA GLN A 239 -4.18 6.91 -10.41
C GLN A 239 -4.04 6.12 -9.09
N ALA A 240 -4.43 4.86 -9.15
CA ALA A 240 -4.46 3.94 -8.02
C ALA A 240 -3.03 3.48 -7.68
N GLU A 241 -2.35 4.12 -6.71
CA GLU A 241 -0.91 3.91 -6.50
C GLU A 241 -0.55 3.13 -5.23
N SER A 242 -1.22 3.32 -4.10
CA SER A 242 -0.73 2.74 -2.85
C SER A 242 -1.69 1.75 -2.19
N VAL A 243 -1.15 0.78 -1.46
CA VAL A 243 -1.89 -0.13 -0.59
C VAL A 243 -1.10 -0.43 0.68
N THR A 244 -1.77 -0.42 1.83
CA THR A 244 -1.21 -0.91 3.09
C THR A 244 -2.28 -1.57 3.94
N TYR A 245 -1.89 -2.44 4.87
CA TYR A 245 -2.80 -2.90 5.91
C TYR A 245 -2.90 -1.86 7.03
N THR A 246 -4.06 -1.78 7.69
CA THR A 246 -4.14 -1.15 9.01
C THR A 246 -3.20 -1.85 9.99
N ALA A 247 -2.75 -1.16 11.04
CA ALA A 247 -1.77 -1.71 11.98
C ALA A 247 -2.27 -2.99 12.68
N ASP A 248 -3.58 -3.15 12.84
CA ASP A 248 -4.24 -4.34 13.41
C ASP A 248 -4.55 -5.43 12.36
N GLY A 249 -4.33 -5.16 11.08
CA GLY A 249 -4.61 -6.07 9.98
C GLY A 249 -6.09 -6.31 9.67
N SER A 250 -7.00 -5.51 10.24
CA SER A 250 -8.45 -5.65 10.03
C SER A 250 -8.91 -5.15 8.67
N ALA A 251 -8.15 -4.23 8.06
CA ALA A 251 -8.49 -3.64 6.78
C ALA A 251 -7.26 -3.34 5.91
N LEU A 252 -7.51 -3.11 4.64
CA LEU A 252 -6.59 -2.55 3.66
C LEU A 252 -6.95 -1.08 3.41
N MET A 253 -5.94 -0.24 3.32
CA MET A 253 -6.04 1.16 2.96
C MET A 253 -5.49 1.33 1.54
N PHE A 254 -6.31 1.83 0.63
CA PHE A 254 -5.98 2.03 -0.77
C PHE A 254 -5.88 3.53 -1.07
N GLY A 255 -4.71 4.00 -1.49
CA GLY A 255 -4.48 5.40 -1.82
C GLY A 255 -4.47 5.67 -3.31
N SER A 256 -4.87 6.87 -3.71
CA SER A 256 -4.67 7.40 -5.06
C SER A 256 -3.51 8.39 -5.07
N GLU A 257 -2.97 8.67 -6.24
CA GLU A 257 -2.04 9.77 -6.48
C GLU A 257 -2.81 11.09 -6.76
N GLY A 258 -2.12 12.21 -6.77
CA GLY A 258 -2.63 13.54 -7.11
C GLY A 258 -2.84 14.45 -5.90
N ALA A 259 -2.95 15.74 -6.16
CA ALA A 259 -3.24 16.72 -5.11
C ALA A 259 -4.63 16.45 -4.51
N GLY A 260 -4.71 16.36 -3.18
CA GLY A 260 -5.95 16.00 -2.50
C GLY A 260 -6.33 14.53 -2.72
N SER A 261 -5.33 13.66 -2.85
CA SER A 261 -5.51 12.22 -3.04
C SER A 261 -6.34 11.59 -1.92
N SER A 262 -7.16 10.61 -2.28
CA SER A 262 -8.01 9.90 -1.33
C SER A 262 -7.38 8.58 -0.92
N VAL A 263 -7.60 8.19 0.33
CA VAL A 263 -7.28 6.88 0.87
C VAL A 263 -8.58 6.22 1.32
N ALA A 264 -8.93 5.10 0.71
CA ALA A 264 -10.16 4.37 0.99
C ALA A 264 -9.87 3.09 1.79
N LYS A 265 -10.71 2.81 2.78
CA LYS A 265 -10.65 1.59 3.60
C LYS A 265 -11.46 0.47 2.96
N VAL A 266 -10.92 -0.73 3.01
CA VAL A 266 -11.60 -1.98 2.63
C VAL A 266 -11.32 -3.03 3.70
N ASP A 267 -12.36 -3.50 4.37
CA ASP A 267 -12.21 -4.53 5.40
C ASP A 267 -11.68 -5.85 4.79
N VAL A 268 -10.79 -6.51 5.51
CA VAL A 268 -10.29 -7.84 5.13
C VAL A 268 -11.38 -8.86 5.46
N ASP A 269 -11.89 -9.56 4.43
CA ASP A 269 -12.96 -10.55 4.56
C ASP A 269 -12.64 -11.59 5.64
N GLY A 270 -13.54 -11.76 6.60
CA GLY A 270 -13.46 -12.73 7.68
C GLY A 270 -13.14 -12.18 9.07
N LYS A 271 -12.85 -10.89 9.23
CA LYS A 271 -12.58 -10.25 10.54
C LYS A 271 -13.55 -9.13 10.93
N GLY A 272 -14.58 -8.86 10.14
CA GLY A 272 -15.58 -7.82 10.42
C GLY A 272 -17.01 -8.33 10.25
N GLN A 273 -17.77 -8.22 11.32
CA GLN A 273 -19.21 -8.27 11.53
C GLN A 273 -20.08 -9.08 10.54
N GLY A 274 -20.76 -10.10 11.07
CA GLY A 274 -21.99 -10.63 10.51
C GLY A 274 -23.05 -9.51 10.36
N GLY A 275 -23.26 -9.09 9.15
CA GLY A 275 -24.39 -8.26 8.72
C GLY A 275 -25.24 -9.09 7.77
N ASP A 276 -26.47 -9.35 8.20
CA ASP A 276 -27.50 -10.16 7.53
C ASP A 276 -27.65 -9.83 6.04
N GLU A 277 -27.45 -10.84 5.20
CA GLU A 277 -28.00 -10.81 3.84
C GLU A 277 -29.51 -11.04 3.91
N PRO A 278 -30.33 -10.20 3.26
CA PRO A 278 -31.74 -10.52 3.08
C PRO A 278 -31.87 -11.64 2.05
N GLY A 279 -32.28 -12.80 2.50
CA GLY A 279 -32.53 -13.98 1.68
C GLY A 279 -33.47 -13.71 0.52
N GLY A 280 -32.92 -13.68 -0.69
CA GLY A 280 -33.68 -13.73 -1.94
C GLY A 280 -34.10 -15.17 -2.24
N LYS A 281 -35.39 -15.47 -2.05
CA LYS A 281 -36.00 -16.72 -2.48
C LYS A 281 -36.06 -16.79 -4.01
N SER A 282 -35.42 -17.81 -4.57
CA SER A 282 -35.66 -18.26 -5.97
C SER A 282 -37.10 -18.77 -6.12
N PRO A 283 -37.80 -18.42 -7.20
CA PRO A 283 -39.02 -19.13 -7.58
C PRO A 283 -38.66 -20.39 -8.37
N SER A 284 -39.24 -21.50 -7.96
CA SER A 284 -39.19 -22.80 -8.61
C SER A 284 -39.91 -22.78 -9.97
N GLU A 285 -39.30 -23.48 -10.92
CA GLU A 285 -39.87 -23.87 -12.21
C GLU A 285 -41.13 -24.74 -12.05
N SER A 286 -42.12 -24.50 -12.89
CA SER A 286 -43.06 -25.52 -13.31
C SER A 286 -43.44 -25.31 -14.79
N GLY A 287 -43.35 -26.40 -15.51
CA GLY A 287 -43.24 -26.64 -16.91
C GLY A 287 -44.45 -26.37 -17.80
N GLY A 288 -44.20 -26.56 -19.09
CA GLY A 288 -45.18 -27.08 -20.05
C GLY A 288 -45.31 -26.27 -21.35
N GLY A 289 -44.85 -26.90 -22.47
CA GLY A 289 -45.57 -26.82 -23.73
C GLY A 289 -44.94 -25.94 -24.85
N SER A 290 -44.25 -26.61 -25.78
CA SER A 290 -44.17 -26.22 -27.19
C SER A 290 -45.46 -26.59 -27.95
N PRO A 291 -45.74 -26.13 -29.20
CA PRO A 291 -44.82 -25.74 -30.30
C PRO A 291 -45.35 -24.63 -31.24
N GLY A 292 -44.51 -24.21 -32.19
CA GLY A 292 -45.01 -23.70 -33.50
C GLY A 292 -44.28 -22.51 -34.07
N ALA A 293 -43.44 -22.77 -35.02
CA ALA A 293 -43.02 -22.17 -36.29
C ALA A 293 -43.25 -20.67 -36.58
N ASP A 294 -42.21 -20.15 -37.16
CA ASP A 294 -42.10 -19.38 -38.45
C ASP A 294 -41.70 -17.90 -38.38
N GLY A 295 -40.65 -17.61 -39.10
CA GLY A 295 -40.52 -16.47 -40.04
C GLY A 295 -39.90 -15.17 -39.55
N GLY A 296 -38.71 -14.84 -40.14
CA GLY A 296 -38.42 -13.47 -40.55
C GLY A 296 -37.42 -12.65 -39.75
N ASP A 297 -36.22 -12.67 -40.19
CA ASP A 297 -35.38 -11.62 -40.76
C ASP A 297 -35.14 -10.29 -40.00
N ASP A 298 -33.88 -9.89 -40.02
CA ASP A 298 -33.25 -8.56 -39.90
C ASP A 298 -33.19 -7.78 -38.58
N GLY A 299 -31.91 -7.44 -38.27
CA GLY A 299 -31.63 -6.24 -37.50
C GLY A 299 -30.48 -6.32 -36.50
N ASP A 300 -29.29 -6.22 -37.07
CA ASP A 300 -28.04 -5.73 -36.43
C ASP A 300 -28.24 -4.72 -35.30
N SER A 301 -27.56 -4.93 -34.17
CA SER A 301 -26.81 -3.85 -33.52
C SER A 301 -26.01 -4.31 -32.33
N GLY A 302 -24.70 -4.26 -32.49
CA GLY A 302 -23.67 -4.51 -31.52
C GLY A 302 -23.70 -3.59 -30.29
N SER A 303 -23.65 -4.20 -29.13
CA SER A 303 -23.44 -3.53 -27.85
C SER A 303 -22.08 -3.87 -27.19
N GLY A 304 -21.12 -4.43 -27.95
CA GLY A 304 -19.78 -4.79 -27.44
C GLY A 304 -18.72 -3.69 -27.56
N GLY A 305 -18.95 -2.64 -28.36
CA GLY A 305 -17.90 -1.68 -28.73
C GLY A 305 -17.65 -0.51 -27.76
N LYS A 306 -18.58 -0.20 -26.87
CA LYS A 306 -18.46 1.01 -26.01
C LYS A 306 -17.62 0.84 -24.76
N VAL A 307 -17.54 -0.36 -24.21
CA VAL A 307 -16.72 -0.64 -23.01
C VAL A 307 -15.25 -0.74 -23.37
N THR A 308 -14.93 -1.34 -24.52
CA THR A 308 -13.54 -1.46 -25.01
C THR A 308 -12.95 -0.11 -25.41
N LEU A 309 -13.77 0.79 -25.98
CA LEU A 309 -13.33 2.13 -26.38
C LEU A 309 -13.02 3.03 -25.16
N GLY A 310 -13.75 2.90 -24.05
CA GLY A 310 -13.49 3.61 -22.80
C GLY A 310 -12.17 3.20 -22.13
N LEU A 311 -11.84 1.91 -22.15
CA LEU A 311 -10.58 1.38 -21.62
C LEU A 311 -9.37 1.84 -22.44
N VAL A 312 -9.49 1.86 -23.76
CA VAL A 312 -8.42 2.33 -24.65
C VAL A 312 -8.19 3.84 -24.52
N VAL A 313 -9.25 4.63 -24.29
CA VAL A 313 -9.12 6.09 -24.10
C VAL A 313 -8.47 6.40 -22.74
N LEU A 314 -8.78 5.65 -21.67
CA LEU A 314 -8.13 5.82 -20.37
C LEU A 314 -6.65 5.39 -20.42
N GLY A 315 -6.33 4.25 -21.02
CA GLY A 315 -4.95 3.80 -21.23
C GLY A 315 -4.16 4.76 -22.12
N GLY A 316 -4.77 5.27 -23.22
CA GLY A 316 -4.14 6.24 -24.11
C GLY A 316 -3.89 7.60 -23.45
N ALA A 317 -4.78 8.07 -22.57
CA ALA A 317 -4.58 9.30 -21.81
C ALA A 317 -3.41 9.18 -20.82
N PHE A 318 -3.23 8.00 -20.22
CA PHE A 318 -2.14 7.72 -19.30
C PHE A 318 -0.77 7.73 -19.98
N VAL A 319 -0.67 7.06 -21.13
CA VAL A 319 0.56 7.04 -21.95
C VAL A 319 0.89 8.44 -22.47
N VAL A 320 -0.13 9.24 -22.85
CA VAL A 320 0.07 10.61 -23.31
C VAL A 320 0.50 11.52 -22.16
N PHE A 321 -0.05 11.35 -20.96
CA PHE A 321 0.31 12.16 -19.79
C PHE A 321 1.74 11.84 -19.31
N ALA A 322 2.10 10.55 -19.20
CA ALA A 322 3.46 10.14 -18.88
C ALA A 322 4.46 10.58 -19.97
N GLY A 323 4.07 10.51 -21.25
CA GLY A 323 4.87 10.99 -22.37
C GLY A 323 5.04 12.51 -22.40
N LEU A 324 4.01 13.27 -22.06
CA LEU A 324 4.04 14.74 -22.00
C LEU A 324 4.89 15.23 -20.82
N LYS A 325 4.74 14.61 -19.63
CA LYS A 325 5.60 14.83 -18.45
C LYS A 325 7.07 14.57 -18.79
N ARG A 326 7.34 13.52 -19.60
CA ARG A 326 8.69 13.17 -20.08
C ARG A 326 9.26 14.20 -21.07
N LEU A 327 8.44 14.78 -21.94
CA LEU A 327 8.86 15.82 -22.90
C LEU A 327 9.19 17.14 -22.19
N LEU A 328 8.41 17.52 -21.19
CA LEU A 328 8.62 18.73 -20.38
C LEU A 328 9.86 18.65 -19.48
N ARG A 329 10.31 17.44 -19.11
CA ARG A 329 11.54 17.22 -18.35
C ARG A 329 12.82 17.29 -19.19
N ARG A 330 12.72 17.38 -20.54
CA ARG A 330 13.87 17.46 -21.46
C ARG A 330 14.13 18.86 -22.02
N SER A 331 13.29 19.83 -21.69
CA SER A 331 13.45 21.27 -21.99
C SER A 331 13.96 22.01 -20.76
#